data_fa3f444b80518563b1e65a9d53a098aa
#
_entry.id   fa3f444b80518563b1e65a9d53a098aa
#
_cell.length_a   1.000
_cell.length_b   1.000
_cell.length_c   1.000
_cell.angle_alpha   90.00
_cell.angle_beta   90.00
_cell.angle_gamma   90.00
#
_symmetry.space_group_name_H-M   'P 1'
#
loop_
_entity.id
_entity.type
_entity.pdbx_description
1 polymer ?
#
loop_
_entity_poly.entity_id
_entity_poly.type
_entity_poly.pdbx_seq_one_letter_code
_entity_poly.pdbx_strand_id
1 'polypeptide(L)'
;MPIVRRRHIALPLVLLLLVSGSVMSQPGGKDIRFYNGNGSDVTMWQLFYNDNMSGALVRLRNMPMDSLPDDINLVLVKDTSEFCFPIKNVRTSPYGWRWNRPHRGVDIALHMGDPVRACFGGVVRIARPMGDYGNLVVIRHENGLETVYGHLSRIMVKPRQIVKAGDIIGLGGSTGRSTGPHLHFEVRFQYEPFDPEWILDFSNYTLRTRRLHLDKTYFGISPPRGNKPPSFKADRSIIKERPPRQKPAEVYYEVKRGDTLSKIAEMHQTTKEHLKELNPGIGRLQPGQRIRVR
;
A
#
# COMPACT_ATOMS: atom_id res chain seq x y z
N MET A 1 -46.79 -46.24 -28.95
CA MET A 1 -46.14 -45.93 -27.69
C MET A 1 -44.61 -45.90 -27.92
N PRO A 2 -43.97 -44.74 -27.92
CA PRO A 2 -42.51 -44.64 -28.08
C PRO A 2 -41.83 -44.66 -26.72
N ILE A 3 -40.77 -45.43 -26.62
CA ILE A 3 -39.89 -45.65 -25.49
C ILE A 3 -38.99 -44.45 -25.29
N VAL A 4 -39.11 -43.74 -24.17
CA VAL A 4 -38.21 -42.63 -23.79
C VAL A 4 -36.89 -43.20 -23.24
N ARG A 5 -35.81 -43.06 -23.98
CA ARG A 5 -34.44 -43.34 -23.51
C ARG A 5 -33.99 -42.23 -22.61
N ARG A 6 -33.77 -42.52 -21.31
CA ARG A 6 -33.05 -41.67 -20.36
C ARG A 6 -31.58 -41.60 -20.76
N ARG A 7 -31.11 -40.41 -21.10
CA ARG A 7 -29.67 -40.11 -21.24
C ARG A 7 -29.07 -39.90 -19.83
N HIS A 8 -28.18 -40.76 -19.44
CA HIS A 8 -27.32 -40.54 -18.29
C HIS A 8 -26.29 -39.45 -18.66
N ILE A 9 -26.35 -38.32 -17.95
CA ILE A 9 -25.36 -37.28 -18.02
C ILE A 9 -24.27 -37.70 -17.03
N ALA A 10 -23.12 -38.11 -17.56
CA ALA A 10 -21.93 -38.40 -16.77
C ALA A 10 -21.33 -37.06 -16.29
N LEU A 11 -21.26 -36.86 -14.97
CA LEU A 11 -20.46 -35.80 -14.38
C LEU A 11 -18.98 -36.07 -14.67
N PRO A 12 -18.20 -35.08 -15.08
CA PRO A 12 -16.75 -35.28 -15.16
C PRO A 12 -16.16 -35.35 -13.75
N LEU A 13 -15.44 -36.42 -13.51
CA LEU A 13 -14.61 -36.67 -12.36
C LEU A 13 -13.49 -35.60 -12.34
N VAL A 14 -13.59 -34.62 -11.47
CA VAL A 14 -12.49 -33.65 -11.25
C VAL A 14 -11.38 -34.41 -10.52
N LEU A 15 -10.36 -34.75 -11.28
CA LEU A 15 -9.12 -35.35 -10.76
C LEU A 15 -8.40 -34.31 -9.91
N LEU A 16 -8.46 -34.48 -8.59
CA LEU A 16 -7.71 -33.69 -7.62
C LEU A 16 -6.22 -34.07 -7.73
N LEU A 17 -5.47 -33.33 -8.53
CA LEU A 17 -4.00 -33.45 -8.54
C LEU A 17 -3.49 -32.88 -7.21
N LEU A 18 -3.17 -33.75 -6.27
CA LEU A 18 -2.32 -33.49 -5.11
C LEU A 18 -0.93 -33.14 -5.65
N VAL A 19 -0.67 -31.89 -5.90
CA VAL A 19 0.70 -31.37 -6.04
C VAL A 19 1.29 -31.36 -4.66
N SER A 20 2.14 -32.35 -4.35
CA SER A 20 3.05 -32.34 -3.21
C SER A 20 4.08 -31.23 -3.40
N GLY A 21 3.70 -29.99 -3.18
CA GLY A 21 4.58 -28.84 -3.08
C GLY A 21 5.28 -28.86 -1.74
N SER A 22 6.59 -29.13 -1.75
CA SER A 22 7.44 -28.98 -0.59
C SER A 22 7.25 -27.57 -0.01
N VAL A 23 6.68 -27.49 1.19
CA VAL A 23 6.58 -26.28 1.97
C VAL A 23 8.00 -25.88 2.36
N MET A 24 8.58 -24.89 1.66
CA MET A 24 9.76 -24.21 2.18
C MET A 24 9.35 -23.50 3.46
N SER A 25 9.76 -24.06 4.60
CA SER A 25 9.64 -23.43 5.89
C SER A 25 10.47 -22.15 5.90
N GLN A 26 9.82 -21.02 5.94
CA GLN A 26 10.46 -19.73 6.24
C GLN A 26 10.84 -19.73 7.74
N PRO A 27 12.06 -19.33 8.10
CA PRO A 27 12.48 -19.36 9.49
C PRO A 27 11.80 -18.24 10.29
N GLY A 28 11.06 -18.60 11.32
CA GLY A 28 10.79 -17.76 12.49
C GLY A 28 9.51 -16.93 12.53
N GLY A 29 8.53 -17.17 11.68
CA GLY A 29 7.20 -16.52 11.79
C GLY A 29 6.29 -17.32 12.74
N LYS A 30 5.95 -16.77 13.92
CA LYS A 30 4.82 -17.26 14.68
C LYS A 30 3.57 -17.02 13.84
N ASP A 31 2.85 -18.09 13.46
CA ASP A 31 1.57 -18.02 12.77
C ASP A 31 0.61 -17.16 13.61
N ILE A 32 0.24 -16.00 13.10
CA ILE A 32 -0.85 -15.22 13.66
C ILE A 32 -2.12 -15.94 13.22
N ARG A 33 -2.77 -16.63 14.15
CA ARG A 33 -4.02 -17.34 13.90
C ARG A 33 -5.18 -16.39 14.09
N PHE A 34 -6.06 -16.33 13.11
CA PHE A 34 -7.34 -15.65 13.20
C PHE A 34 -8.42 -16.71 13.34
N TYR A 35 -9.39 -16.47 14.22
CA TYR A 35 -10.58 -17.28 14.33
C TYR A 35 -11.65 -16.66 13.43
N ASN A 36 -12.16 -17.42 12.46
CA ASN A 36 -13.43 -17.04 11.85
C ASN A 36 -14.55 -17.37 12.86
N GLY A 37 -15.71 -16.71 12.75
CA GLY A 37 -16.84 -16.92 13.66
C GLY A 37 -17.33 -18.37 13.78
N ASN A 38 -16.75 -19.33 13.05
CA ASN A 38 -17.06 -20.76 13.06
C ASN A 38 -15.95 -21.60 13.76
N GLY A 39 -14.99 -20.97 14.43
CA GLY A 39 -13.96 -21.66 15.21
C GLY A 39 -12.89 -22.40 14.41
N SER A 40 -12.82 -22.23 13.09
CA SER A 40 -11.74 -22.80 12.27
C SER A 40 -10.55 -21.84 12.18
N ASP A 41 -9.36 -22.35 12.49
CA ASP A 41 -8.10 -21.64 12.30
C ASP A 41 -7.90 -21.34 10.80
N VAL A 42 -7.96 -20.06 10.44
CA VAL A 42 -7.60 -19.61 9.11
C VAL A 42 -6.25 -18.91 9.23
N THR A 43 -5.22 -19.45 8.60
CA THR A 43 -3.94 -18.77 8.56
C THR A 43 -4.07 -17.49 7.73
N MET A 44 -3.38 -16.42 8.12
CA MET A 44 -3.32 -15.17 7.32
C MET A 44 -2.97 -15.43 5.86
N TRP A 45 -2.15 -16.43 5.57
CA TRP A 45 -1.84 -16.89 4.24
C TRP A 45 -3.06 -17.42 3.47
N GLN A 46 -3.98 -18.11 4.13
CA GLN A 46 -5.22 -18.59 3.49
C GLN A 46 -6.18 -17.42 3.19
N LEU A 47 -6.30 -16.46 4.11
CA LEU A 47 -7.04 -15.20 3.84
C LEU A 47 -6.36 -14.39 2.73
N PHE A 48 -5.04 -14.38 2.70
CA PHE A 48 -4.25 -13.68 1.70
C PHE A 48 -4.37 -14.31 0.29
N TYR A 49 -4.47 -15.65 0.19
CA TYR A 49 -4.52 -16.37 -1.08
C TYR A 49 -5.93 -16.78 -1.52
N ASN A 50 -6.84 -17.08 -0.59
CA ASN A 50 -8.19 -17.53 -0.92
C ASN A 50 -9.14 -16.38 -1.25
N ASP A 51 -8.86 -15.20 -0.74
CA ASP A 51 -9.61 -14.02 -1.14
C ASP A 51 -9.11 -13.61 -2.52
N ASN A 52 -9.99 -13.75 -3.51
CA ASN A 52 -9.74 -13.39 -4.89
C ASN A 52 -8.76 -12.20 -4.99
N MET A 53 -7.50 -12.45 -5.40
CA MET A 53 -6.55 -11.42 -5.85
C MET A 53 -7.11 -10.70 -7.10
N SER A 54 -8.42 -10.71 -7.22
CA SER A 54 -9.16 -10.05 -8.27
C SER A 54 -8.88 -8.57 -8.20
N GLY A 55 -8.18 -8.05 -9.18
CA GLY A 55 -8.00 -6.62 -9.39
C GLY A 55 -9.30 -5.90 -9.76
N ALA A 56 -10.46 -6.56 -9.65
CA ALA A 56 -11.73 -6.06 -10.12
C ALA A 56 -12.23 -4.87 -9.28
N LEU A 57 -12.07 -4.92 -7.96
CA LEU A 57 -12.65 -3.92 -7.06
C LEU A 57 -11.63 -3.41 -6.05
N VAL A 58 -11.61 -2.10 -5.80
CA VAL A 58 -10.86 -1.49 -4.69
C VAL A 58 -11.59 -1.72 -3.37
N ARG A 59 -12.91 -1.84 -3.43
CA ARG A 59 -13.80 -2.03 -2.28
C ARG A 59 -14.87 -3.06 -2.63
N LEU A 60 -15.16 -3.95 -1.72
CA LEU A 60 -16.38 -4.76 -1.80
C LEU A 60 -17.58 -3.85 -1.55
N ARG A 61 -18.55 -3.88 -2.46
CA ARG A 61 -19.84 -3.22 -2.23
C ARG A 61 -20.58 -4.02 -1.16
N ASN A 62 -21.09 -3.33 -0.14
CA ASN A 62 -21.93 -3.91 0.92
C ASN A 62 -21.25 -4.99 1.78
N MET A 63 -19.98 -4.82 2.13
CA MET A 63 -19.41 -5.62 3.20
C MET A 63 -20.17 -5.32 4.48
N PRO A 64 -20.82 -6.31 5.11
CA PRO A 64 -21.49 -6.07 6.37
C PRO A 64 -20.45 -5.67 7.43
N MET A 65 -20.66 -4.55 8.11
CA MET A 65 -19.76 -4.11 9.21
C MET A 65 -19.67 -5.18 10.30
N ASP A 66 -20.71 -6.01 10.45
CA ASP A 66 -20.75 -7.14 11.38
C ASP A 66 -19.83 -8.29 10.99
N SER A 67 -19.32 -8.31 9.74
CA SER A 67 -18.31 -9.28 9.31
C SER A 67 -16.89 -8.89 9.73
N LEU A 68 -16.68 -7.65 10.18
CA LEU A 68 -15.40 -7.23 10.73
C LEU A 68 -15.26 -7.77 12.15
N PRO A 69 -14.10 -8.28 12.54
CA PRO A 69 -13.84 -8.72 13.90
C PRO A 69 -14.04 -7.57 14.90
N ASP A 70 -14.56 -7.92 16.09
CA ASP A 70 -14.81 -6.92 17.16
C ASP A 70 -13.52 -6.37 17.78
N ASP A 71 -12.44 -7.14 17.66
CA ASP A 71 -11.14 -6.84 18.29
C ASP A 71 -10.01 -7.49 17.48
N ILE A 72 -9.13 -6.67 16.92
CA ILE A 72 -8.02 -7.14 16.10
C ILE A 72 -6.72 -6.46 16.56
N ASN A 73 -5.73 -7.29 16.87
CA ASN A 73 -4.38 -6.82 17.17
C ASN A 73 -3.46 -7.12 16.00
N LEU A 74 -3.09 -6.09 15.25
CA LEU A 74 -2.19 -6.19 14.11
C LEU A 74 -0.77 -5.79 14.48
N VAL A 75 0.21 -6.58 14.05
CA VAL A 75 1.60 -6.15 14.01
C VAL A 75 1.81 -5.43 12.68
N LEU A 76 2.06 -4.12 12.72
CA LEU A 76 2.32 -3.32 11.52
C LEU A 76 3.73 -3.57 11.00
N VAL A 77 4.70 -3.56 11.90
CA VAL A 77 6.11 -3.82 11.62
C VAL A 77 6.79 -4.49 12.80
N LYS A 78 7.74 -5.36 12.54
CA LYS A 78 8.64 -5.96 13.54
C LYS A 78 9.84 -5.06 13.77
N ASP A 79 10.31 -4.42 12.70
CA ASP A 79 11.43 -3.50 12.68
C ASP A 79 11.07 -2.22 11.91
N THR A 80 11.74 -1.11 12.22
CA THR A 80 11.50 0.18 11.56
C THR A 80 11.90 0.21 10.09
N SER A 81 12.77 -0.70 9.65
CA SER A 81 13.14 -0.85 8.23
C SER A 81 11.99 -1.40 7.37
N GLU A 82 10.98 -2.00 7.99
CA GLU A 82 9.77 -2.51 7.31
C GLU A 82 8.75 -1.41 7.00
N PHE A 83 9.05 -0.14 7.31
CA PHE A 83 8.20 1.01 7.06
C PHE A 83 8.94 2.10 6.29
N CYS A 84 8.22 2.71 5.34
CA CYS A 84 8.63 3.91 4.64
C CYS A 84 7.44 4.86 4.48
N PHE A 85 7.60 6.14 4.78
CA PHE A 85 6.56 7.12 4.51
C PHE A 85 6.35 7.25 3.00
N PRO A 86 5.09 7.20 2.47
CA PRO A 86 4.84 7.07 1.03
C PRO A 86 5.36 8.26 0.21
N ILE A 87 5.26 9.44 0.79
CA ILE A 87 5.91 10.67 0.34
C ILE A 87 5.99 11.66 1.51
N LYS A 88 7.16 12.24 1.75
CA LYS A 88 7.38 13.17 2.87
C LYS A 88 7.01 14.59 2.44
N ASN A 89 5.74 14.94 2.61
CA ASN A 89 5.23 16.27 2.32
C ASN A 89 3.98 16.58 3.16
N VAL A 90 3.46 17.79 3.02
CA VAL A 90 2.31 18.29 3.77
C VAL A 90 1.04 17.53 3.40
N ARG A 91 0.27 17.14 4.42
CA ARG A 91 -1.09 16.64 4.24
C ARG A 91 -2.02 17.81 3.89
N THR A 92 -2.58 17.78 2.70
CA THR A 92 -3.47 18.84 2.18
C THR A 92 -4.93 18.60 2.50
N SER A 93 -5.33 17.33 2.74
CA SER A 93 -6.71 17.01 3.09
C SER A 93 -6.78 15.79 4.02
N PRO A 94 -7.56 15.88 5.13
CA PRO A 94 -7.73 14.79 6.07
C PRO A 94 -8.72 13.71 5.55
N TYR A 95 -8.69 12.55 6.21
CA TYR A 95 -9.72 11.53 6.13
C TYR A 95 -11.04 12.05 6.72
N GLY A 96 -12.17 11.51 6.24
CA GLY A 96 -13.47 11.79 6.83
C GLY A 96 -14.46 12.45 5.87
N TRP A 97 -15.52 13.02 6.41
CA TRP A 97 -16.57 13.64 5.63
C TRP A 97 -16.19 15.06 5.19
N ARG A 98 -16.22 15.32 3.87
CA ARG A 98 -15.95 16.65 3.31
C ARG A 98 -16.82 16.92 2.08
N TRP A 99 -17.25 18.17 1.89
CA TRP A 99 -18.06 18.59 0.73
C TRP A 99 -19.20 17.61 0.38
N ASN A 100 -19.95 17.24 1.41
CA ASN A 100 -21.11 16.35 1.35
C ASN A 100 -20.80 14.93 0.82
N ARG A 101 -19.58 14.44 1.00
CA ARG A 101 -19.15 13.08 0.62
C ARG A 101 -18.00 12.56 1.49
N PRO A 102 -17.86 11.22 1.60
CA PRO A 102 -16.77 10.62 2.33
C PRO A 102 -15.45 10.73 1.57
N HIS A 103 -14.38 11.14 2.25
CA HIS A 103 -12.99 11.05 1.83
C HIS A 103 -12.33 9.86 2.55
N ARG A 104 -12.00 8.81 1.81
CA ARG A 104 -11.59 7.51 2.35
C ARG A 104 -10.10 7.40 2.66
N GLY A 105 -9.36 8.47 2.51
CA GLY A 105 -7.92 8.54 2.76
C GLY A 105 -7.50 9.94 3.15
N VAL A 106 -6.22 10.19 3.01
CA VAL A 106 -5.63 11.53 3.13
C VAL A 106 -5.04 11.95 1.79
N ASP A 107 -5.04 13.24 1.52
CA ASP A 107 -4.34 13.78 0.36
C ASP A 107 -3.02 14.41 0.82
N ILE A 108 -1.93 14.08 0.15
CA ILE A 108 -0.57 14.54 0.45
C ILE A 108 -0.04 15.31 -0.75
N ALA A 109 0.40 16.54 -0.53
CA ALA A 109 1.01 17.35 -1.59
C ALA A 109 2.19 16.63 -2.25
N LEU A 110 2.33 16.79 -3.56
CA LEU A 110 3.50 16.35 -4.31
C LEU A 110 3.63 17.16 -5.63
N HIS A 111 4.78 17.03 -6.26
CA HIS A 111 4.97 17.53 -7.62
C HIS A 111 4.74 16.41 -8.64
N MET A 112 4.41 16.81 -9.86
CA MET A 112 4.32 15.86 -10.96
C MET A 112 5.64 15.11 -11.14
N GLY A 113 5.58 13.78 -11.07
CA GLY A 113 6.75 12.94 -11.23
C GLY A 113 7.49 12.57 -9.94
N ASP A 114 7.11 13.11 -8.79
CA ASP A 114 7.71 12.72 -7.50
C ASP A 114 7.59 11.21 -7.26
N PRO A 115 8.64 10.55 -6.74
CA PRO A 115 8.58 9.11 -6.47
C PRO A 115 7.66 8.80 -5.30
N VAL A 116 6.62 8.01 -5.58
CA VAL A 116 5.71 7.46 -4.56
C VAL A 116 6.18 6.07 -4.16
N ARG A 117 6.31 5.83 -2.85
CA ARG A 117 6.90 4.61 -2.29
C ARG A 117 5.89 3.74 -1.57
N ALA A 118 6.11 2.43 -1.59
CA ALA A 118 5.37 1.47 -0.79
C ALA A 118 5.57 1.75 0.71
N CYS A 119 4.47 1.89 1.45
CA CYS A 119 4.51 2.17 2.89
C CYS A 119 5.05 0.99 3.68
N PHE A 120 4.64 -0.20 3.30
CA PHE A 120 5.04 -1.49 3.87
C PHE A 120 5.35 -2.49 2.76
N GLY A 121 6.05 -3.56 3.09
CA GLY A 121 6.24 -4.69 2.19
C GLY A 121 4.93 -5.44 1.94
N GLY A 122 4.78 -6.03 0.75
CA GLY A 122 3.57 -6.77 0.40
C GLY A 122 3.51 -7.20 -1.05
N VAL A 123 2.32 -7.58 -1.50
CA VAL A 123 2.04 -7.98 -2.89
C VAL A 123 1.11 -6.97 -3.55
N VAL A 124 1.48 -6.50 -4.71
CA VAL A 124 0.66 -5.60 -5.52
C VAL A 124 -0.60 -6.33 -5.97
N ARG A 125 -1.76 -5.87 -5.49
CA ARG A 125 -3.06 -6.43 -5.88
C ARG A 125 -3.64 -5.73 -7.11
N ILE A 126 -3.55 -4.41 -7.17
CA ILE A 126 -4.02 -3.59 -8.28
C ILE A 126 -2.88 -2.68 -8.75
N ALA A 127 -2.70 -2.58 -10.07
CA ALA A 127 -1.77 -1.65 -10.71
C ALA A 127 -2.31 -1.30 -12.10
N ARG A 128 -3.30 -0.36 -12.15
CA ARG A 128 -3.98 0.06 -13.39
C ARG A 128 -4.82 1.33 -13.18
N PRO A 129 -5.25 2.00 -14.25
CA PRO A 129 -6.27 3.05 -14.16
C PRO A 129 -7.57 2.51 -13.58
N MET A 130 -8.22 3.28 -12.67
CA MET A 130 -9.44 2.86 -12.00
C MET A 130 -10.32 4.03 -11.56
N GLY A 131 -11.25 4.42 -12.42
CA GLY A 131 -12.28 5.43 -12.15
C GLY A 131 -11.75 6.71 -11.51
N ASP A 132 -12.38 7.14 -10.43
CA ASP A 132 -12.03 8.37 -9.71
C ASP A 132 -10.57 8.37 -9.16
N TYR A 133 -10.00 7.21 -8.91
CA TYR A 133 -8.61 7.09 -8.43
C TYR A 133 -7.55 7.42 -9.50
N GLY A 134 -7.93 7.45 -10.78
CA GLY A 134 -6.95 7.58 -11.86
C GLY A 134 -6.02 6.36 -11.91
N ASN A 135 -4.73 6.59 -12.15
CA ASN A 135 -3.73 5.52 -12.05
C ASN A 135 -3.54 5.13 -10.59
N LEU A 136 -3.81 3.85 -10.32
CA LEU A 136 -3.95 3.30 -8.97
C LEU A 136 -3.00 2.15 -8.74
N VAL A 137 -2.35 2.15 -7.57
CA VAL A 137 -1.69 0.98 -7.00
C VAL A 137 -2.35 0.63 -5.69
N VAL A 138 -2.63 -0.66 -5.47
CA VAL A 138 -3.06 -1.22 -4.18
C VAL A 138 -2.11 -2.33 -3.80
N ILE A 139 -1.55 -2.26 -2.60
CA ILE A 139 -0.65 -3.26 -2.04
C ILE A 139 -1.35 -3.93 -0.87
N ARG A 140 -1.36 -5.26 -0.86
CA ARG A 140 -1.83 -6.08 0.26
C ARG A 140 -0.63 -6.53 1.08
N HIS A 141 -0.71 -6.33 2.39
CA HIS A 141 0.34 -6.63 3.37
C HIS A 141 0.04 -7.94 4.12
N GLU A 142 1.08 -8.59 4.65
CA GLU A 142 0.96 -9.88 5.35
C GLU A 142 0.01 -9.85 6.55
N ASN A 143 -0.17 -8.69 7.17
CA ASN A 143 -1.05 -8.49 8.32
C ASN A 143 -2.52 -8.23 7.94
N GLY A 144 -2.88 -8.34 6.65
CA GLY A 144 -4.25 -8.13 6.15
C GLY A 144 -4.61 -6.67 5.86
N LEU A 145 -3.71 -5.73 6.11
CA LEU A 145 -3.89 -4.35 5.66
C LEU A 145 -3.73 -4.24 4.15
N GLU A 146 -4.35 -3.22 3.59
CA GLU A 146 -4.07 -2.74 2.25
C GLU A 146 -3.73 -1.26 2.28
N THR A 147 -2.75 -0.86 1.48
CA THR A 147 -2.46 0.55 1.19
C THR A 147 -2.81 0.88 -0.25
N VAL A 148 -3.42 2.04 -0.43
CA VAL A 148 -3.95 2.52 -1.72
C VAL A 148 -3.23 3.80 -2.09
N TYR A 149 -2.77 3.89 -3.34
CA TYR A 149 -2.00 5.00 -3.88
C TYR A 149 -2.66 5.47 -5.18
N GLY A 150 -3.41 6.59 -5.11
CA GLY A 150 -4.18 7.12 -6.22
C GLY A 150 -3.56 8.35 -6.88
N HIS A 151 -4.13 8.75 -8.01
CA HIS A 151 -3.80 9.92 -8.82
C HIS A 151 -2.40 9.94 -9.42
N LEU A 152 -1.76 8.75 -9.51
CA LEU A 152 -0.40 8.63 -10.05
C LEU A 152 -0.35 9.07 -11.52
N SER A 153 0.76 9.71 -11.93
CA SER A 153 1.03 9.98 -13.34
C SER A 153 1.48 8.71 -14.08
N ARG A 154 2.26 7.87 -13.39
CA ARG A 154 2.78 6.61 -13.94
C ARG A 154 2.81 5.52 -12.87
N ILE A 155 2.39 4.32 -13.23
CA ILE A 155 2.52 3.11 -12.42
C ILE A 155 3.85 2.45 -12.75
N MET A 156 4.64 2.08 -11.73
CA MET A 156 5.99 1.51 -11.88
C MET A 156 6.06 0.02 -11.51
N VAL A 157 4.93 -0.56 -11.10
CA VAL A 157 4.81 -1.95 -10.66
C VAL A 157 3.69 -2.65 -11.42
N LYS A 158 3.63 -3.97 -11.33
CA LYS A 158 2.58 -4.80 -11.95
C LYS A 158 1.86 -5.65 -10.91
N PRO A 159 0.60 -6.09 -11.18
CA PRO A 159 -0.11 -6.99 -10.29
C PRO A 159 0.69 -8.26 -9.98
N ARG A 160 0.59 -8.74 -8.73
CA ARG A 160 1.32 -9.88 -8.17
C ARG A 160 2.82 -9.66 -7.94
N GLN A 161 3.33 -8.46 -8.21
CA GLN A 161 4.71 -8.11 -7.86
C GLN A 161 4.85 -8.01 -6.34
N ILE A 162 5.90 -8.62 -5.78
CA ILE A 162 6.31 -8.44 -4.40
C ILE A 162 7.10 -7.14 -4.31
N VAL A 163 6.77 -6.30 -3.34
CA VAL A 163 7.46 -5.04 -3.06
C VAL A 163 7.87 -4.98 -1.60
N LYS A 164 8.94 -4.25 -1.32
CA LYS A 164 9.40 -3.93 0.03
C LYS A 164 8.99 -2.52 0.41
N ALA A 165 8.98 -2.23 1.71
CA ALA A 165 8.85 -0.85 2.17
C ALA A 165 9.94 0.03 1.53
N GLY A 166 9.54 1.18 0.97
CA GLY A 166 10.44 2.11 0.30
C GLY A 166 10.63 1.89 -1.20
N ASP A 167 10.19 0.76 -1.77
CA ASP A 167 10.22 0.55 -3.22
C ASP A 167 9.37 1.61 -3.94
N ILE A 168 9.87 2.15 -5.06
CA ILE A 168 9.10 3.08 -5.88
C ILE A 168 8.03 2.30 -6.63
N ILE A 169 6.76 2.63 -6.40
CA ILE A 169 5.60 1.95 -6.98
C ILE A 169 4.88 2.78 -8.04
N GLY A 170 5.16 4.07 -8.07
CA GLY A 170 4.59 4.99 -9.04
C GLY A 170 5.19 6.37 -8.94
N LEU A 171 4.79 7.24 -9.85
CA LEU A 171 5.17 8.65 -9.89
C LEU A 171 3.96 9.52 -9.57
N GLY A 172 4.16 10.58 -8.82
CA GLY A 172 3.16 11.54 -8.44
C GLY A 172 2.46 12.17 -9.64
N GLY A 173 1.17 12.43 -9.51
CA GLY A 173 0.36 12.90 -10.61
C GLY A 173 -0.91 13.63 -10.21
N SER A 174 -1.82 13.73 -11.17
CA SER A 174 -3.15 14.34 -11.03
C SER A 174 -4.15 13.64 -11.94
N THR A 175 -4.06 12.29 -12.06
CA THR A 175 -4.97 11.51 -12.91
C THR A 175 -6.28 11.18 -12.19
N GLY A 176 -7.31 10.83 -12.95
CA GLY A 176 -8.64 10.56 -12.41
C GLY A 176 -9.33 11.84 -11.90
N ARG A 177 -10.02 11.72 -10.77
CA ARG A 177 -10.75 12.85 -10.16
C ARG A 177 -9.86 13.65 -9.21
N SER A 178 -8.94 14.39 -9.77
CA SER A 178 -7.99 15.23 -9.04
C SER A 178 -8.07 16.66 -9.55
N THR A 179 -7.93 17.63 -8.66
CA THR A 179 -7.91 19.08 -8.98
C THR A 179 -6.51 19.65 -9.10
N GLY A 180 -5.48 18.85 -8.82
CA GLY A 180 -4.08 19.25 -8.87
C GLY A 180 -3.17 18.13 -8.38
N PRO A 181 -1.84 18.24 -8.53
CA PRO A 181 -0.91 17.20 -8.15
C PRO A 181 -0.97 16.88 -6.64
N HIS A 182 -1.36 15.66 -6.30
CA HIS A 182 -1.33 15.12 -4.94
C HIS A 182 -1.37 13.60 -4.96
N LEU A 183 -0.90 12.97 -3.89
CA LEU A 183 -1.11 11.56 -3.62
C LEU A 183 -2.39 11.40 -2.79
N HIS A 184 -3.37 10.69 -3.31
CA HIS A 184 -4.45 10.16 -2.50
C HIS A 184 -4.01 8.85 -1.88
N PHE A 185 -3.90 8.82 -0.54
CA PHE A 185 -3.37 7.68 0.21
C PHE A 185 -4.43 7.14 1.18
N GLU A 186 -4.70 5.82 1.11
CA GLU A 186 -5.61 5.16 2.04
C GLU A 186 -4.93 3.99 2.74
N VAL A 187 -5.41 3.69 3.95
CA VAL A 187 -5.15 2.45 4.67
C VAL A 187 -6.48 1.75 4.89
N ARG A 188 -6.50 0.44 4.63
CA ARG A 188 -7.70 -0.38 4.71
C ARG A 188 -7.41 -1.68 5.45
N PHE A 189 -8.43 -2.19 6.13
CA PHE A 189 -8.45 -3.56 6.62
C PHE A 189 -9.70 -4.25 6.07
N GLN A 190 -9.53 -5.44 5.48
CA GLN A 190 -10.62 -6.17 4.82
C GLN A 190 -11.47 -5.26 3.89
N TYR A 191 -10.81 -4.46 3.04
CA TYR A 191 -11.38 -3.49 2.10
C TYR A 191 -11.99 -2.22 2.72
N GLU A 192 -12.25 -2.18 4.05
CA GLU A 192 -12.80 -0.99 4.70
C GLU A 192 -11.71 0.00 5.08
N PRO A 193 -11.84 1.26 4.66
CA PRO A 193 -10.86 2.30 4.97
C PRO A 193 -11.02 2.80 6.41
N PHE A 194 -9.89 3.16 7.01
CA PHE A 194 -9.84 3.91 8.25
C PHE A 194 -8.82 5.05 8.14
N ASP A 195 -8.82 5.95 9.12
CA ASP A 195 -7.99 7.14 9.06
C ASP A 195 -6.49 6.78 9.09
N PRO A 196 -5.72 7.10 8.04
CA PRO A 196 -4.28 6.86 8.00
C PRO A 196 -3.51 7.53 9.13
N GLU A 197 -4.03 8.62 9.71
CA GLU A 197 -3.37 9.34 10.81
C GLU A 197 -3.31 8.54 12.12
N TRP A 198 -4.05 7.45 12.23
CA TRP A 198 -3.94 6.56 13.38
C TRP A 198 -2.65 5.76 13.39
N ILE A 199 -2.07 5.53 12.22
CA ILE A 199 -0.80 4.81 12.10
C ILE A 199 0.34 5.71 11.62
N LEU A 200 0.06 6.81 10.93
CA LEU A 200 1.07 7.72 10.37
C LEU A 200 1.15 9.04 11.12
N ASP A 201 2.35 9.46 11.44
CA ASP A 201 2.65 10.80 11.95
C ASP A 201 3.16 11.70 10.82
N PHE A 202 2.30 12.58 10.34
CA PHE A 202 2.61 13.51 9.25
C PHE A 202 3.55 14.65 9.68
N SER A 203 3.69 14.89 10.99
CA SER A 203 4.61 15.91 11.49
C SER A 203 6.06 15.44 11.50
N ASN A 204 6.28 14.15 11.75
CA ASN A 204 7.61 13.54 11.86
C ASN A 204 7.90 12.55 10.73
N TYR A 205 6.93 12.28 9.86
CA TYR A 205 7.01 11.27 8.80
C TYR A 205 7.41 9.88 9.31
N THR A 206 6.80 9.50 10.43
CA THR A 206 7.07 8.22 11.12
C THR A 206 5.80 7.41 11.31
N LEU A 207 5.97 6.15 11.69
CA LEU A 207 4.89 5.31 12.17
C LEU A 207 4.59 5.69 13.63
N ARG A 208 3.30 5.83 13.99
CA ARG A 208 2.86 6.15 15.37
C ARG A 208 2.96 4.94 16.29
N THR A 209 2.80 3.74 15.75
CA THR A 209 2.78 2.51 16.52
C THR A 209 3.26 1.33 15.67
N ARG A 210 3.91 0.37 16.32
CA ARG A 210 4.27 -0.91 15.69
C ARG A 210 3.14 -1.94 15.75
N ARG A 211 2.18 -1.72 16.65
CA ARG A 211 1.02 -2.60 16.85
C ARG A 211 -0.23 -1.74 16.81
N LEU A 212 -1.20 -2.17 16.04
CA LEU A 212 -2.48 -1.49 15.89
C LEU A 212 -3.56 -2.39 16.46
N HIS A 213 -4.31 -1.84 17.41
CA HIS A 213 -5.55 -2.43 17.88
C HIS A 213 -6.69 -1.82 17.09
N LEU A 214 -7.43 -2.62 16.34
CA LEU A 214 -8.60 -2.20 15.58
C LEU A 214 -9.86 -2.82 16.17
N ASP A 215 -10.89 -2.02 16.33
CA ASP A 215 -12.24 -2.44 16.60
C ASP A 215 -13.21 -1.81 15.58
N LYS A 216 -14.48 -2.15 15.64
CA LYS A 216 -15.51 -1.63 14.71
C LYS A 216 -15.62 -0.11 14.69
N THR A 217 -15.20 0.59 15.75
CA THR A 217 -15.27 2.07 15.82
C THR A 217 -14.30 2.77 14.89
N TYR A 218 -13.27 2.05 14.43
CA TYR A 218 -12.29 2.56 13.47
C TYR A 218 -12.84 2.72 12.05
N PHE A 219 -13.92 2.01 11.74
CA PHE A 219 -14.47 1.95 10.40
C PHE A 219 -15.73 2.83 10.29
N GLY A 220 -16.00 3.28 9.08
CA GLY A 220 -17.15 4.12 8.79
C GLY A 220 -16.85 5.61 8.83
N ILE A 221 -17.25 6.28 7.77
CA ILE A 221 -17.17 7.74 7.66
C ILE A 221 -18.57 8.27 7.84
N SER A 222 -18.84 8.82 9.03
CA SER A 222 -20.11 9.46 9.34
C SER A 222 -20.08 10.95 8.98
N PRO A 223 -21.23 11.55 8.59
CA PRO A 223 -21.36 13.01 8.56
C PRO A 223 -21.01 13.60 9.91
N PRO A 224 -20.57 14.87 9.99
CA PRO A 224 -19.96 15.45 11.18
C PRO A 224 -20.95 15.56 12.36
N ARG A 225 -21.10 14.49 13.11
CA ARG A 225 -21.58 14.47 14.48
C ARG A 225 -20.46 13.88 15.34
N GLY A 226 -19.31 14.59 15.32
CA GLY A 226 -18.28 14.45 16.35
C GLY A 226 -17.70 13.05 16.54
N ASN A 227 -17.14 12.43 15.51
CA ASN A 227 -16.20 11.35 15.76
C ASN A 227 -14.93 11.94 16.38
N LYS A 228 -14.86 11.98 17.70
CA LYS A 228 -13.56 12.02 18.36
C LYS A 228 -12.81 10.77 17.88
N PRO A 229 -11.55 10.91 17.40
CA PRO A 229 -10.73 9.72 17.17
C PRO A 229 -10.73 8.90 18.46
N PRO A 230 -10.80 7.56 18.37
CA PRO A 230 -10.64 6.71 19.54
C PRO A 230 -9.40 7.19 20.31
N SER A 231 -9.47 7.22 21.64
CA SER A 231 -8.35 7.66 22.47
C SER A 231 -7.18 6.72 22.26
N PHE A 232 -6.32 7.09 21.32
CA PHE A 232 -5.13 6.36 20.96
C PHE A 232 -4.15 6.44 22.13
N LYS A 233 -3.99 5.36 22.86
CA LYS A 233 -2.86 5.21 23.77
C LYS A 233 -1.64 4.90 22.88
N ALA A 234 -0.93 5.95 22.45
CA ALA A 234 0.34 5.78 21.77
C ALA A 234 1.22 4.86 22.63
N ASP A 235 1.70 3.78 22.07
CA ASP A 235 2.71 2.95 22.71
C ASP A 235 4.01 3.78 22.80
N ARG A 236 4.19 4.46 23.94
CA ARG A 236 5.33 5.35 24.21
C ARG A 236 6.66 4.58 24.29
N SER A 237 6.65 3.24 24.30
CA SER A 237 7.88 2.45 24.29
C SER A 237 8.68 2.66 22.99
N ILE A 238 8.01 3.06 21.90
CA ILE A 238 8.63 3.32 20.60
C ILE A 238 9.38 4.66 20.56
N ILE A 239 9.00 5.62 21.41
CA ILE A 239 9.56 6.99 21.38
C ILE A 239 11.00 7.04 21.94
N LYS A 240 11.42 6.02 22.68
CA LYS A 240 12.74 6.02 23.34
C LYS A 240 13.91 5.64 22.42
N GLU A 241 13.65 4.99 21.30
CA GLU A 241 14.69 4.67 20.32
C GLU A 241 14.55 5.54 19.08
N ARG A 242 14.96 6.78 19.17
CA ARG A 242 15.30 7.56 17.97
C ARG A 242 16.61 6.95 17.44
N PRO A 243 16.61 6.18 16.35
CA PRO A 243 17.87 5.84 15.72
C PRO A 243 18.55 7.16 15.36
N PRO A 244 19.87 7.26 15.52
CA PRO A 244 20.59 8.44 15.07
C PRO A 244 20.18 8.67 13.62
N ARG A 245 19.91 9.93 13.25
CA ARG A 245 19.61 10.33 11.87
C ARG A 245 20.76 9.85 11.00
N GLN A 246 20.66 8.61 10.51
CA GLN A 246 21.52 8.18 9.42
C GLN A 246 21.03 8.99 8.21
N LYS A 247 21.82 9.97 7.81
CA LYS A 247 21.68 10.57 6.50
C LYS A 247 21.61 9.40 5.52
N PRO A 248 20.59 9.33 4.62
CA PRO A 248 20.57 8.30 3.60
C PRO A 248 21.96 8.29 2.96
N ALA A 249 22.56 7.11 2.82
CA ALA A 249 23.84 7.00 2.15
C ALA A 249 23.71 7.64 0.78
N GLU A 250 24.49 8.68 0.54
CA GLU A 250 24.49 9.40 -0.74
C GLU A 250 25.03 8.45 -1.80
N VAL A 251 24.22 8.17 -2.81
CA VAL A 251 24.61 7.32 -3.93
C VAL A 251 24.94 8.22 -5.10
N TYR A 252 26.12 8.04 -5.66
CA TYR A 252 26.60 8.78 -6.80
C TYR A 252 26.67 7.87 -8.04
N TYR A 253 26.33 8.43 -9.17
CA TYR A 253 26.48 7.82 -10.49
C TYR A 253 27.50 8.60 -11.32
N GLU A 254 28.39 7.89 -11.99
CA GLU A 254 29.32 8.48 -12.94
C GLU A 254 28.71 8.48 -14.34
N VAL A 255 28.53 9.66 -14.89
CA VAL A 255 27.89 9.90 -16.19
C VAL A 255 28.74 9.28 -17.30
N LYS A 256 28.12 8.46 -18.14
CA LYS A 256 28.76 7.84 -19.31
C LYS A 256 28.44 8.61 -20.57
N ARG A 257 29.26 8.41 -21.61
CA ARG A 257 29.01 9.03 -22.93
C ARG A 257 27.63 8.59 -23.47
N GLY A 258 26.81 9.57 -23.83
CA GLY A 258 25.43 9.34 -24.32
C GLY A 258 24.36 9.23 -23.23
N ASP A 259 24.69 9.47 -21.97
CA ASP A 259 23.69 9.57 -20.91
C ASP A 259 22.95 10.89 -20.95
N THR A 260 21.68 10.82 -20.58
CA THR A 260 20.80 11.96 -20.34
C THR A 260 20.23 11.89 -18.94
N LEU A 261 19.81 13.02 -18.37
CA LEU A 261 19.14 13.02 -17.05
C LEU A 261 17.92 12.11 -17.02
N SER A 262 17.18 12.03 -18.14
CA SER A 262 16.02 11.13 -18.24
C SER A 262 16.41 9.67 -18.17
N LYS A 263 17.47 9.26 -18.88
CA LYS A 263 17.98 7.90 -18.87
C LYS A 263 18.55 7.50 -17.51
N ILE A 264 19.28 8.41 -16.86
CA ILE A 264 19.81 8.20 -15.51
C ILE A 264 18.67 8.11 -14.48
N ALA A 265 17.66 8.97 -14.60
CA ALA A 265 16.48 8.93 -13.74
C ALA A 265 15.74 7.59 -13.86
N GLU A 266 15.56 7.09 -15.09
CA GLU A 266 14.94 5.78 -15.33
C GLU A 266 15.78 4.63 -14.74
N MET A 267 17.08 4.64 -14.94
CA MET A 267 18.03 3.62 -14.46
C MET A 267 18.07 3.56 -12.93
N HIS A 268 17.96 4.70 -12.26
CA HIS A 268 17.98 4.81 -10.79
C HIS A 268 16.57 4.93 -10.17
N GLN A 269 15.51 4.64 -10.95
CA GLN A 269 14.13 4.64 -10.50
C GLN A 269 13.73 5.95 -9.78
N THR A 270 14.16 7.07 -10.34
CA THR A 270 13.89 8.42 -9.83
C THR A 270 13.33 9.31 -10.95
N THR A 271 13.18 10.61 -10.70
CA THR A 271 12.74 11.56 -11.69
C THR A 271 13.86 12.51 -12.09
N LYS A 272 13.74 13.12 -13.26
CA LYS A 272 14.68 14.13 -13.73
C LYS A 272 14.68 15.36 -12.81
N GLU A 273 13.53 15.72 -12.31
CA GLU A 273 13.32 16.82 -11.37
C GLU A 273 14.05 16.54 -10.05
N HIS A 274 13.88 15.33 -9.52
CA HIS A 274 14.58 14.92 -8.29
C HIS A 274 16.10 14.87 -8.47
N LEU A 275 16.59 14.43 -9.63
CA LEU A 275 18.04 14.50 -9.92
C LEU A 275 18.56 15.92 -9.92
N LYS A 276 17.78 16.89 -10.41
CA LYS A 276 18.14 18.32 -10.37
C LYS A 276 18.15 18.89 -8.96
N GLU A 277 17.19 18.47 -8.11
CA GLU A 277 17.16 18.85 -6.69
C GLU A 277 18.36 18.31 -5.92
N LEU A 278 18.76 17.06 -6.19
CA LEU A 278 19.93 16.45 -5.57
C LEU A 278 21.26 17.09 -6.05
N ASN A 279 21.25 17.74 -7.21
CA ASN A 279 22.43 18.33 -7.85
C ASN A 279 22.12 19.77 -8.31
N PRO A 280 22.03 20.73 -7.37
CA PRO A 280 21.75 22.12 -7.71
C PRO A 280 22.74 22.66 -8.74
N GLY A 281 22.24 23.30 -9.80
CA GLY A 281 23.07 23.84 -10.87
C GLY A 281 23.52 22.82 -11.93
N ILE A 282 23.00 21.59 -11.90
CA ILE A 282 23.30 20.60 -12.93
C ILE A 282 22.81 21.09 -14.30
N GLY A 283 23.74 21.31 -15.20
CA GLY A 283 23.49 21.71 -16.58
C GLY A 283 23.61 20.54 -17.56
N ARG A 284 24.38 20.75 -18.64
CA ARG A 284 24.70 19.70 -19.61
C ARG A 284 25.62 18.66 -18.98
N LEU A 285 25.20 17.40 -19.00
CA LEU A 285 25.97 16.30 -18.47
C LEU A 285 27.26 16.10 -19.26
N GLN A 286 28.36 15.81 -18.53
CA GLN A 286 29.65 15.50 -19.12
C GLN A 286 30.07 14.06 -18.75
N PRO A 287 30.62 13.28 -19.67
CA PRO A 287 31.18 11.97 -19.33
C PRO A 287 32.22 12.08 -18.22
N GLY A 288 32.19 11.20 -17.22
CA GLY A 288 33.02 11.23 -16.04
C GLY A 288 32.48 12.14 -14.90
N GLN A 289 31.45 12.92 -15.14
CA GLN A 289 30.82 13.74 -14.10
C GLN A 289 30.12 12.82 -13.08
N ARG A 290 30.39 13.04 -11.78
CA ARG A 290 29.66 12.35 -10.71
C ARG A 290 28.44 13.17 -10.32
N ILE A 291 27.27 12.55 -10.41
CA ILE A 291 26.00 13.15 -9.96
C ILE A 291 25.38 12.32 -8.85
N ARG A 292 24.77 12.97 -7.89
CA ARG A 292 24.04 12.31 -6.81
C ARG A 292 22.71 11.80 -7.37
N VAL A 293 22.42 10.51 -7.13
CA VAL A 293 21.20 9.86 -7.62
C VAL A 293 20.28 9.40 -6.49
N ARG A 294 20.77 9.53 -5.24
CA ARG A 294 19.99 9.22 -4.02
C ARG A 294 20.50 10.00 -2.82
#